data_b3852b2de41cc9bd9d72f7f7c5df3b72
#
_entry.id   b3852b2de41cc9bd9d72f7f7c5df3b72
#
_cell.length_a   1.000
_cell.length_b   1.000
_cell.length_c   1.000
_cell.angle_alpha   90.00
_cell.angle_beta   90.00
_cell.angle_gamma   90.00
#
_symmetry.space_group_name_H-M   'P 1'
#
loop_
_entity.id
_entity.type
_entity.pdbx_description
1 polymer ?
#
loop_
_entity_poly.entity_id
_entity_poly.type
_entity_poly.pdbx_seq_one_letter_code
_entity_poly.pdbx_strand_id
1 'polypeptide(L)'
;MNNSRIKNIVNLSAAERYGYFIRKVSDFEEVWGLKDKEGWALMGNNEQVLFPVWSEKEFAELCKWDNYQPYSIPLDDFIEKLLPKLEKDNVMLAVFPLSKGKGIIRTVQEIIADIERECEQYE
;
A
#
# COMPACT_ATOMS: atom_id res chain seq x y z
N MET A 1 13.20 0.34 -12.28
CA MET A 1 13.81 1.03 -11.11
C MET A 1 15.16 0.40 -10.82
N ASN A 2 16.18 1.20 -10.54
CA ASN A 2 17.51 0.67 -10.28
C ASN A 2 17.70 0.34 -8.79
N ASN A 3 18.74 -0.47 -8.50
CA ASN A 3 19.00 -0.96 -7.14
C ASN A 3 19.31 0.15 -6.15
N SER A 4 19.99 1.22 -6.58
CA SER A 4 20.34 2.35 -5.71
C SER A 4 19.07 3.06 -5.23
N ARG A 5 18.11 3.26 -6.12
CA ARG A 5 16.85 3.91 -5.77
C ARG A 5 16.05 3.06 -4.81
N ILE A 6 15.99 1.74 -5.05
CA ILE A 6 15.29 0.82 -4.15
C ILE A 6 15.90 0.91 -2.74
N LYS A 7 17.23 0.84 -2.63
CA LYS A 7 17.92 0.94 -1.34
C LYS A 7 17.64 2.25 -0.62
N ASN A 8 17.63 3.35 -1.36
CA ASN A 8 17.38 4.66 -0.77
C ASN A 8 15.96 4.72 -0.17
N ILE A 9 14.98 4.21 -0.87
CA ILE A 9 13.60 4.23 -0.41
C ILE A 9 13.40 3.31 0.79
N VAL A 10 13.93 2.08 0.76
CA VAL A 10 13.75 1.14 1.88
C VAL A 10 14.49 1.59 3.13
N ASN A 11 15.50 2.45 3.00
CA ASN A 11 16.23 3.01 4.13
C ASN A 11 15.55 4.22 4.76
N LEU A 12 14.49 4.74 4.16
CA LEU A 12 13.70 5.82 4.77
C LEU A 12 12.98 5.31 6.02
N SER A 13 12.65 6.21 6.93
CA SER A 13 11.79 5.86 8.05
C SER A 13 10.41 5.43 7.55
N ALA A 14 9.63 4.74 8.40
CA ALA A 14 8.29 4.35 8.03
C ALA A 14 7.41 5.55 7.66
N ALA A 15 7.54 6.65 8.40
CA ALA A 15 6.80 7.88 8.11
C ALA A 15 7.19 8.49 6.76
N GLU A 16 8.48 8.48 6.45
CA GLU A 16 8.98 8.99 5.16
C GLU A 16 8.52 8.09 4.00
N ARG A 17 8.53 6.78 4.20
CA ARG A 17 8.00 5.85 3.19
C ARG A 17 6.50 6.06 2.96
N TYR A 18 5.76 6.37 4.01
CA TYR A 18 4.34 6.70 3.89
C TYR A 18 4.13 7.93 3.00
N GLY A 19 4.88 8.99 3.23
CA GLY A 19 4.83 10.19 2.39
C GLY A 19 5.19 9.88 0.94
N TYR A 20 6.22 9.09 0.73
CA TYR A 20 6.62 8.63 -0.61
C TYR A 20 5.47 7.86 -1.28
N PHE A 21 4.84 6.94 -0.54
CA PHE A 21 3.70 6.17 -1.03
C PHE A 21 2.57 7.08 -1.50
N ILE A 22 2.17 8.02 -0.67
CA ILE A 22 1.06 8.94 -1.00
C ILE A 22 1.37 9.73 -2.28
N ARG A 23 2.58 10.26 -2.41
CA ARG A 23 2.98 11.01 -3.61
C ARG A 23 2.96 10.12 -4.86
N LYS A 24 3.50 8.92 -4.76
CA LYS A 24 3.63 8.03 -5.93
C LYS A 24 2.31 7.46 -6.39
N VAL A 25 1.43 7.03 -5.47
CA VAL A 25 0.12 6.51 -5.88
C VAL A 25 -0.76 7.62 -6.47
N SER A 26 -0.61 8.84 -5.99
CA SER A 26 -1.35 9.98 -6.54
C SER A 26 -0.84 10.35 -7.94
N ASP A 27 0.47 10.26 -8.15
CA ASP A 27 1.11 10.61 -9.43
C ASP A 27 0.87 9.54 -10.49
N PHE A 28 1.07 8.27 -10.15
CA PHE A 28 0.96 7.15 -11.10
C PHE A 28 -0.46 6.59 -11.21
N GLU A 29 -1.36 7.00 -10.33
CA GLU A 29 -2.76 6.57 -10.29
C GLU A 29 -2.91 5.06 -10.17
N GLU A 30 -2.02 4.42 -9.44
CA GLU A 30 -2.11 2.99 -9.13
C GLU A 30 -1.52 2.65 -7.78
N VAL A 31 -2.02 1.56 -7.20
CA VAL A 31 -1.58 1.01 -5.92
C VAL A 31 -1.23 -0.46 -6.15
N TRP A 32 -0.21 -0.95 -5.48
CA TRP A 32 0.22 -2.35 -5.61
C TRP A 32 -0.09 -3.12 -4.34
N GLY A 33 -0.70 -4.30 -4.51
CA GLY A 33 -0.91 -5.27 -3.45
C GLY A 33 -0.32 -6.61 -3.84
N LEU A 34 -0.59 -7.63 -3.04
CA LEU A 34 -0.18 -9.00 -3.32
C LEU A 34 -1.42 -9.88 -3.45
N LYS A 35 -1.44 -10.74 -4.45
CA LYS A 35 -2.61 -11.55 -4.75
C LYS A 35 -2.19 -12.93 -5.23
N ASP A 36 -2.98 -13.94 -4.87
CA ASP A 36 -2.86 -15.28 -5.44
C ASP A 36 -4.22 -15.68 -6.06
N LYS A 37 -4.36 -16.92 -6.45
CA LYS A 37 -5.60 -17.41 -7.08
C LYS A 37 -6.81 -17.37 -6.15
N GLU A 38 -6.60 -17.29 -4.85
CA GLU A 38 -7.68 -17.24 -3.87
C GLU A 38 -8.06 -15.83 -3.44
N GLY A 39 -7.22 -14.85 -3.72
CA GLY A 39 -7.52 -13.46 -3.39
C GLY A 39 -6.31 -12.68 -2.88
N TRP A 40 -6.60 -11.54 -2.27
CA TRP A 40 -5.57 -10.62 -1.78
C TRP A 40 -4.88 -11.13 -0.53
N ALA A 41 -3.58 -10.88 -0.43
CA ALA A 41 -2.82 -11.20 0.77
C ALA A 41 -3.23 -10.24 1.90
N LEU A 42 -3.39 -10.81 3.09
CA LEU A 42 -3.65 -10.04 4.31
C LEU A 42 -2.57 -10.39 5.33
N MET A 43 -2.34 -9.47 6.25
CA MET A 43 -1.38 -9.68 7.33
C MET A 43 -2.00 -9.27 8.67
N GLY A 44 -1.26 -9.48 9.75
CA GLY A 44 -1.78 -9.17 11.08
C GLY A 44 -2.16 -10.42 11.85
N ASN A 45 -3.09 -10.28 12.77
CA ASN A 45 -3.55 -11.38 13.63
C ASN A 45 -5.08 -11.32 13.79
N ASN A 46 -5.63 -12.13 14.70
CA ASN A 46 -7.07 -12.19 14.92
C ASN A 46 -7.66 -10.87 15.44
N GLU A 47 -6.85 -10.05 16.08
CA GLU A 47 -7.30 -8.77 16.65
C GLU A 47 -7.24 -7.64 15.64
N GLN A 48 -6.28 -7.71 14.70
CA GLN A 48 -6.10 -6.65 13.71
C GLN A 48 -5.67 -7.26 12.38
N VAL A 49 -6.53 -7.12 11.37
CA VAL A 49 -6.26 -7.59 10.02
C VAL A 49 -5.86 -6.38 9.17
N LEU A 50 -4.78 -6.53 8.41
CA LEU A 50 -4.18 -5.47 7.63
C LEU A 50 -4.08 -5.87 6.16
N PHE A 51 -4.34 -4.92 5.28
CA PHE A 51 -4.17 -5.07 3.83
C PHE A 51 -2.87 -4.36 3.44
N PRO A 52 -1.82 -5.10 3.03
CA PRO A 52 -0.54 -4.48 2.68
C PRO A 52 -0.59 -3.82 1.30
N VAL A 53 0.00 -2.62 1.19
CA VAL A 53 0.04 -1.88 -0.07
C VAL A 53 1.41 -1.24 -0.27
N TRP A 54 1.78 -1.09 -1.53
CA TRP A 54 3.04 -0.44 -1.95
C TRP A 54 2.76 0.49 -3.13
N SER A 55 3.68 1.41 -3.36
CA SER A 55 3.56 2.37 -4.45
C SER A 55 4.01 1.82 -5.80
N GLU A 56 4.88 0.79 -5.82
CA GLU A 56 5.44 0.24 -7.04
C GLU A 56 5.64 -1.26 -6.90
N LYS A 57 5.63 -1.94 -8.05
CA LYS A 57 5.78 -3.38 -8.14
C LYS A 57 7.02 -3.90 -7.42
N GLU A 58 8.14 -3.21 -7.58
CA GLU A 58 9.43 -3.65 -7.06
C GLU A 58 9.43 -3.80 -5.53
N PHE A 59 8.72 -2.92 -4.83
CA PHE A 59 8.63 -2.99 -3.37
C PHE A 59 7.73 -4.13 -2.91
N ALA A 60 6.63 -4.38 -3.61
CA ALA A 60 5.78 -5.53 -3.34
C ALA A 60 6.55 -6.83 -3.59
N GLU A 61 7.35 -6.87 -4.66
CA GLU A 61 8.18 -8.02 -5.02
C GLU A 61 9.19 -8.35 -3.92
N LEU A 62 9.80 -7.33 -3.31
CA LEU A 62 10.77 -7.53 -2.22
C LEU A 62 10.13 -8.14 -0.97
N CYS A 63 8.84 -7.90 -0.75
CA CYS A 63 8.17 -8.29 0.48
C CYS A 63 7.22 -9.46 0.32
N LYS A 64 7.07 -9.98 -0.88
CA LYS A 64 6.10 -11.05 -1.13
C LYS A 64 6.44 -12.33 -0.35
N TRP A 65 5.40 -13.05 0.01
CA TRP A 65 5.54 -14.33 0.71
C TRP A 65 4.63 -15.37 0.05
N ASP A 66 4.89 -16.65 0.31
CA ASP A 66 4.15 -17.77 -0.25
C ASP A 66 4.05 -17.69 -1.78
N ASN A 67 2.88 -17.92 -2.34
CA ASN A 67 2.62 -17.88 -3.77
C ASN A 67 2.01 -16.58 -4.24
N TYR A 68 2.00 -15.54 -3.39
CA TYR A 68 1.45 -14.24 -3.74
C TYR A 68 2.35 -13.53 -4.75
N GLN A 69 1.73 -12.79 -5.64
CA GLN A 69 2.42 -12.00 -6.66
C GLN A 69 1.93 -10.54 -6.63
N PRO A 70 2.80 -9.60 -6.98
CA PRO A 70 2.37 -8.19 -7.08
C PRO A 70 1.25 -8.03 -8.09
N TYR A 71 0.27 -7.22 -7.72
CA TYR A 71 -0.89 -6.96 -8.56
C TYR A 71 -1.28 -5.49 -8.45
N SER A 72 -1.42 -4.83 -9.61
CA SER A 72 -1.75 -3.41 -9.68
C SER A 72 -3.24 -3.18 -9.52
N ILE A 73 -3.60 -2.12 -8.79
CA ILE A 73 -4.97 -1.68 -8.60
C ILE A 73 -5.04 -0.24 -9.09
N PRO A 74 -5.87 0.07 -10.10
CA PRO A 74 -6.06 1.47 -10.47
C PRO A 74 -6.52 2.30 -9.27
N LEU A 75 -6.01 3.51 -9.14
CA LEU A 75 -6.30 4.35 -7.97
C LEU A 75 -7.80 4.57 -7.76
N ASP A 76 -8.56 4.79 -8.86
CA ASP A 76 -10.00 4.96 -8.75
C ASP A 76 -10.69 3.72 -8.18
N ASP A 77 -10.28 2.53 -8.62
CA ASP A 77 -10.83 1.28 -8.11
C ASP A 77 -10.43 1.07 -6.65
N PHE A 78 -9.21 1.46 -6.29
CA PHE A 78 -8.75 1.38 -4.92
C PHE A 78 -9.64 2.21 -4.00
N ILE A 79 -9.90 3.46 -4.37
CA ILE A 79 -10.69 4.39 -3.56
C ILE A 79 -12.18 4.05 -3.57
N GLU A 80 -12.73 3.72 -4.74
CA GLU A 80 -14.18 3.56 -4.91
C GLU A 80 -14.70 2.16 -4.63
N LYS A 81 -13.88 1.14 -4.78
CA LYS A 81 -14.30 -0.25 -4.64
C LYS A 81 -13.62 -0.99 -3.49
N LEU A 82 -12.30 -0.93 -3.42
CA LEU A 82 -11.56 -1.71 -2.43
C LEU A 82 -11.64 -1.10 -1.03
N LEU A 83 -11.36 0.19 -0.88
CA LEU A 83 -11.35 0.81 0.44
C LEU A 83 -12.70 0.75 1.15
N PRO A 84 -13.84 0.98 0.47
CA PRO A 84 -15.14 0.80 1.13
C PRO A 84 -15.38 -0.62 1.64
N LYS A 85 -14.91 -1.62 0.89
CA LYS A 85 -15.04 -3.02 1.31
C LYS A 85 -14.17 -3.31 2.53
N LEU A 86 -12.93 -2.81 2.53
CA LEU A 86 -12.03 -2.99 3.68
C LEU A 86 -12.60 -2.33 4.94
N GLU A 87 -13.16 -1.14 4.80
CA GLU A 87 -13.78 -0.45 5.93
C GLU A 87 -14.93 -1.25 6.50
N LYS A 88 -15.78 -1.79 5.64
CA LYS A 88 -16.91 -2.63 6.05
C LYS A 88 -16.43 -3.86 6.80
N ASP A 89 -15.32 -4.44 6.40
CA ASP A 89 -14.77 -5.65 6.99
C ASP A 89 -13.84 -5.37 8.18
N ASN A 90 -13.72 -4.12 8.59
CA ASN A 90 -12.81 -3.67 9.68
C ASN A 90 -11.35 -3.99 9.39
N VAL A 91 -10.93 -3.91 8.14
CA VAL A 91 -9.55 -4.11 7.71
C VAL A 91 -8.89 -2.75 7.54
N MET A 92 -7.73 -2.58 8.17
CA MET A 92 -6.91 -1.39 8.01
C MET A 92 -5.83 -1.63 6.97
N LEU A 93 -5.05 -0.61 6.66
CA LEU A 93 -3.98 -0.74 5.68
C LEU A 93 -2.63 -0.73 6.36
N ALA A 94 -1.76 -1.64 5.91
CA ALA A 94 -0.34 -1.61 6.24
C ALA A 94 0.36 -0.96 5.05
N VAL A 95 0.76 0.29 5.20
CA VAL A 95 1.32 1.06 4.08
C VAL A 95 2.82 0.90 4.04
N PHE A 96 3.30 0.35 2.94
CA PHE A 96 4.71 0.15 2.65
C PHE A 96 5.41 -0.71 3.71
N PRO A 97 4.89 -1.91 4.02
CA PRO A 97 5.59 -2.80 4.93
C PRO A 97 6.87 -3.33 4.29
N LEU A 98 7.85 -3.62 5.12
CA LEU A 98 9.10 -4.26 4.71
C LEU A 98 9.18 -5.62 5.39
N SER A 99 10.16 -6.43 5.00
CA SER A 99 10.32 -7.77 5.58
C SER A 99 10.50 -7.75 7.10
N LYS A 100 10.89 -6.62 7.67
CA LYS A 100 11.10 -6.44 9.11
C LYS A 100 10.20 -5.36 9.71
N GLY A 101 8.94 -5.31 9.32
CA GLY A 101 8.04 -4.33 9.92
C GLY A 101 6.75 -4.17 9.13
N LYS A 102 5.76 -3.62 9.79
CA LYS A 102 4.42 -3.46 9.20
C LYS A 102 4.24 -2.17 8.43
N GLY A 103 5.26 -1.31 8.38
CA GLY A 103 5.11 0.02 7.81
C GLY A 103 4.27 0.91 8.70
N ILE A 104 3.51 1.82 8.10
CA ILE A 104 2.58 2.67 8.81
C ILE A 104 1.18 2.08 8.68
N ILE A 105 0.49 1.92 9.80
CA ILE A 105 -0.89 1.43 9.81
C ILE A 105 -1.83 2.62 9.70
N ARG A 106 -2.76 2.56 8.76
CA ARG A 106 -3.73 3.64 8.52
C ARG A 106 -5.13 3.07 8.38
N THR A 107 -6.11 3.82 8.89
CA THR A 107 -7.51 3.50 8.62
C THR A 107 -7.84 3.88 7.17
N VAL A 108 -8.95 3.34 6.66
CA VAL A 108 -9.44 3.70 5.33
C VAL A 108 -9.65 5.22 5.23
N GLN A 109 -10.23 5.85 6.26
CA GLN A 109 -10.52 7.28 6.24
C GLN A 109 -9.24 8.12 6.23
N GLU A 110 -8.22 7.70 6.98
CA GLU A 110 -6.94 8.41 7.00
C GLU A 110 -6.25 8.38 5.64
N ILE A 111 -6.21 7.21 5.00
CA ILE A 111 -5.51 7.09 3.71
C ILE A 111 -6.26 7.84 2.60
N ILE A 112 -7.59 7.82 2.61
CA ILE A 112 -8.40 8.59 1.65
C ILE A 112 -8.09 10.09 1.80
N ALA A 113 -8.11 10.59 3.03
CA ALA A 113 -7.85 12.01 3.28
C ALA A 113 -6.47 12.43 2.79
N ASP A 114 -5.46 11.60 3.03
CA ASP A 114 -4.09 11.91 2.63
C ASP A 114 -3.92 11.87 1.10
N ILE A 115 -4.55 10.91 0.42
CA ILE A 115 -4.52 10.83 -1.03
C ILE A 115 -5.24 12.04 -1.65
N GLU A 116 -6.42 12.38 -1.14
CA GLU A 116 -7.18 13.54 -1.64
C GLU A 116 -6.40 14.83 -1.49
N ARG A 117 -5.75 15.02 -0.35
CA ARG A 117 -4.92 16.21 -0.11
C ARG A 117 -3.76 16.29 -1.10
N GLU A 118 -3.12 15.16 -1.38
CA GLU A 118 -2.03 15.12 -2.34
C GLU A 118 -2.53 15.41 -3.76
N CYS A 119 -3.66 14.82 -4.15
CA CYS A 119 -4.24 15.03 -5.48
C CYS A 119 -4.63 16.48 -5.74
N GLU A 120 -5.04 17.21 -4.70
CA GLU A 120 -5.38 18.63 -4.83
C GLU A 120 -4.19 19.48 -5.33
N GLN A 121 -2.96 19.03 -5.07
CA GLN A 121 -1.75 19.75 -5.50
C GLN A 121 -1.50 19.67 -7.00
N TYR A 122 -2.17 18.76 -7.69
CA TYR A 122 -2.01 18.57 -9.15
C TYR A 122 -3.12 19.24 -9.95
N GLU A 123 -4.05 19.91 -9.30
CA GLU A 123 -5.16 20.60 -9.96
C GLU A 123 -4.86 22.05 -10.35
#